data_e525dc0439edb2ccfcf9a6573123e8ab
#
_entry.id   e525dc0439edb2ccfcf9a6573123e8ab
#
_cell.length_a   1.000
_cell.length_b   1.000
_cell.length_c   1.000
_cell.angle_alpha   90.00
_cell.angle_beta   90.00
_cell.angle_gamma   90.00
#
_symmetry.space_group_name_H-M   'P 1'
#
loop_
_entity.id
_entity.type
_entity.pdbx_description
1 polymer ?
#
loop_
_entity_poly.entity_id
_entity_poly.type
_entity_poly.pdbx_seq_one_letter_code
_entity_poly.pdbx_strand_id
1 'polypeptide(L)'
;MTMRAQLGQIKRRPMRTRAGVVILAATVLLAASQAASAAQKDRVRVLDQASREPVRGAFSMLERSDRGIETRLRTRARPGHAHSLWYVIFNSPENCSDGACGDDDIFIDPSDHSAGFNAPQIAATRASSVWGGAGAVANPAGRLKLEGALGVGEVPDGPGRLVIGRAADRALVPLGVVTGLEDPRGAVIIGVLQDHGAAHADPELLERQLTSFQGACNPVCEEIQFAVHVP
;
A
#
# COMPACT_ATOMS: atom_id res chain seq x y z
N MET A 1 20.50 70.20 1.31
CA MET A 1 19.29 70.83 1.88
C MET A 1 19.00 70.16 3.23
N THR A 2 19.29 70.95 4.21
CA THR A 2 19.22 70.60 5.65
C THR A 2 17.81 70.82 6.19
N MET A 3 17.26 69.90 6.95
CA MET A 3 16.16 70.23 7.86
C MET A 3 16.28 69.51 9.18
N ARG A 4 16.26 70.36 10.18
CA ARG A 4 16.54 70.20 11.61
C ARG A 4 15.49 69.40 12.37
N ALA A 5 16.00 68.81 13.44
CA ALA A 5 15.33 68.21 14.58
C ALA A 5 14.32 69.15 15.27
N GLN A 6 13.29 68.57 15.86
CA GLN A 6 12.66 69.13 17.07
C GLN A 6 12.43 68.00 18.09
N LEU A 7 13.09 68.18 19.20
CA LEU A 7 12.84 67.45 20.45
C LEU A 7 11.59 68.00 21.13
N GLY A 8 10.64 67.17 21.39
CA GLY A 8 9.50 67.47 22.27
C GLY A 8 9.63 66.72 23.62
N GLN A 9 9.80 67.50 24.66
CA GLN A 9 9.85 67.01 26.05
C GLN A 9 8.45 66.51 26.46
N ILE A 10 8.39 65.33 27.03
CA ILE A 10 7.18 64.81 27.68
C ILE A 10 7.39 64.74 29.16
N LYS A 11 6.62 65.51 29.87
CA LYS A 11 6.46 65.58 31.34
C LYS A 11 6.10 64.27 31.98
N ARG A 12 6.85 63.87 32.98
CA ARG A 12 6.56 62.79 33.92
C ARG A 12 5.41 63.19 34.85
N ARG A 13 4.36 62.37 34.94
CA ARG A 13 3.36 62.40 36.01
C ARG A 13 3.45 61.17 36.92
N PRO A 14 3.15 61.35 38.21
CA PRO A 14 3.50 60.33 39.21
C PRO A 14 2.55 59.17 39.30
N MET A 15 3.12 58.09 39.73
CA MET A 15 2.56 56.79 40.09
C MET A 15 1.38 56.90 41.06
N ARG A 16 0.26 56.27 40.72
CA ARG A 16 -0.75 55.86 41.71
C ARG A 16 -0.80 54.32 41.71
N THR A 17 -0.28 53.76 42.79
CA THR A 17 -0.49 52.38 43.19
C THR A 17 -1.95 52.07 43.36
N ARG A 18 -2.43 51.08 42.60
CA ARG A 18 -3.68 50.38 42.92
C ARG A 18 -3.40 48.89 42.99
N ALA A 19 -3.86 48.34 44.10
CA ALA A 19 -3.75 47.00 44.56
C ALA A 19 -4.17 45.94 43.54
N GLY A 20 -3.49 44.82 43.65
CA GLY A 20 -3.60 43.68 42.76
C GLY A 20 -4.89 42.93 42.79
N VAL A 21 -5.19 42.38 41.64
CA VAL A 21 -6.02 41.20 41.52
C VAL A 21 -5.15 40.19 40.74
N VAL A 22 -4.66 39.19 41.50
CA VAL A 22 -3.98 38.03 40.91
C VAL A 22 -5.07 37.14 40.29
N ILE A 23 -5.26 37.24 39.00
CA ILE A 23 -6.06 36.26 38.25
C ILE A 23 -5.10 35.07 37.99
N LEU A 24 -5.28 34.01 38.77
CA LEU A 24 -4.72 32.68 38.44
C LEU A 24 -5.42 32.18 37.20
N ALA A 25 -4.82 32.36 36.04
CA ALA A 25 -5.20 31.67 34.81
C ALA A 25 -4.78 30.20 34.96
N ALA A 26 -5.71 29.34 35.35
CA ALA A 26 -5.57 27.90 35.29
C ALA A 26 -5.55 27.51 33.79
N THR A 27 -4.40 27.37 33.19
CA THR A 27 -4.19 26.73 31.89
C THR A 27 -4.50 25.24 32.06
N VAL A 28 -5.73 24.87 31.74
CA VAL A 28 -6.11 23.47 31.53
C VAL A 28 -5.43 23.05 30.24
N LEU A 29 -4.25 22.40 30.36
CA LEU A 29 -3.65 21.62 29.28
C LEU A 29 -4.58 20.43 29.02
N LEU A 30 -5.47 20.57 28.04
CA LEU A 30 -6.11 19.43 27.37
C LEU A 30 -5.00 18.67 26.64
N ALA A 31 -4.38 17.74 27.34
CA ALA A 31 -3.64 16.67 26.69
C ALA A 31 -4.67 15.85 25.91
N ALA A 32 -4.87 16.18 24.62
CA ALA A 32 -5.54 15.31 23.70
C ALA A 32 -4.67 14.05 23.61
N SER A 33 -4.98 13.05 24.42
CA SER A 33 -4.48 11.70 24.26
C SER A 33 -4.97 11.23 22.89
N GLN A 34 -4.15 11.36 21.86
CA GLN A 34 -4.33 10.63 20.63
C GLN A 34 -4.15 9.16 21.01
N ALA A 35 -5.27 8.50 21.33
CA ALA A 35 -5.29 7.06 21.45
C ALA A 35 -4.81 6.55 20.09
N ALA A 36 -3.57 6.09 20.00
CA ALA A 36 -3.07 5.40 18.82
C ALA A 36 -4.05 4.26 18.57
N SER A 37 -4.78 4.34 17.47
CA SER A 37 -5.73 3.29 17.10
C SER A 37 -4.96 1.99 17.01
N ALA A 38 -5.40 0.99 17.76
CA ALA A 38 -4.73 -0.31 17.79
C ALA A 38 -4.62 -0.87 16.37
N ALA A 39 -3.48 -1.49 16.06
CA ALA A 39 -3.29 -2.15 14.78
C ALA A 39 -4.35 -3.24 14.60
N GLN A 40 -5.05 -3.20 13.48
CA GLN A 40 -6.00 -4.24 13.10
C GLN A 40 -5.24 -5.37 12.43
N LYS A 41 -5.46 -6.60 12.89
CA LYS A 41 -4.84 -7.81 12.32
C LYS A 41 -5.91 -8.76 11.86
N ASP A 42 -5.75 -9.26 10.65
CA ASP A 42 -6.57 -10.34 10.13
C ASP A 42 -5.71 -11.48 9.60
N ARG A 43 -6.29 -12.66 9.57
CA ARG A 43 -5.66 -13.86 9.03
C ARG A 43 -6.64 -14.58 8.12
N VAL A 44 -6.24 -14.73 6.87
CA VAL A 44 -7.06 -15.35 5.84
C VAL A 44 -6.37 -16.57 5.23
N ARG A 45 -7.15 -17.42 4.56
CA ARG A 45 -6.63 -18.53 3.78
C ARG A 45 -5.99 -18.01 2.49
N VAL A 46 -4.95 -18.68 2.05
CA VAL A 46 -4.40 -18.53 0.71
C VAL A 46 -5.14 -19.49 -0.21
N LEU A 47 -5.62 -18.98 -1.33
CA LEU A 47 -6.35 -19.74 -2.35
C LEU A 47 -5.42 -20.00 -3.54
N ASP A 48 -5.58 -21.13 -4.17
CA ASP A 48 -4.96 -21.45 -5.44
C ASP A 48 -5.68 -20.67 -6.56
N GLN A 49 -4.94 -20.08 -7.49
CA GLN A 49 -5.51 -19.20 -8.51
C GLN A 49 -6.43 -19.96 -9.48
N ALA A 50 -6.03 -21.15 -9.89
CA ALA A 50 -6.78 -21.92 -10.89
C ALA A 50 -8.01 -22.61 -10.32
N SER A 51 -7.88 -23.24 -9.14
CA SER A 51 -8.97 -24.02 -8.53
C SER A 51 -9.86 -23.21 -7.59
N ARG A 52 -9.38 -22.03 -7.15
CA ARG A 52 -9.99 -21.22 -6.08
C ARG A 52 -10.10 -21.93 -4.73
N GLU A 53 -9.50 -23.09 -4.58
CA GLU A 53 -9.52 -23.87 -3.36
C GLU A 53 -8.42 -23.44 -2.38
N PRO A 54 -8.65 -23.59 -1.05
CA PRO A 54 -7.64 -23.24 -0.06
C PRO A 54 -6.39 -24.12 -0.18
N VAL A 55 -5.23 -23.50 -0.29
CA VAL A 55 -3.93 -24.20 -0.24
C VAL A 55 -3.70 -24.72 1.17
N ARG A 56 -3.47 -26.04 1.30
CA ARG A 56 -3.37 -26.71 2.60
C ARG A 56 -2.23 -26.17 3.45
N GLY A 57 -2.58 -25.65 4.63
CA GLY A 57 -1.62 -25.13 5.61
C GLY A 57 -1.05 -23.75 5.25
N ALA A 58 -1.54 -23.13 4.15
CA ALA A 58 -1.17 -21.79 3.78
C ALA A 58 -2.08 -20.74 4.46
N PHE A 59 -1.51 -19.58 4.73
CA PHE A 59 -2.24 -18.43 5.24
C PHE A 59 -1.52 -17.12 4.91
N SER A 60 -2.28 -16.05 4.84
CA SER A 60 -1.81 -14.68 4.84
C SER A 60 -2.29 -13.97 6.10
N MET A 61 -1.41 -13.19 6.73
CA MET A 61 -1.72 -12.28 7.82
C MET A 61 -1.48 -10.87 7.33
N LEU A 62 -2.45 -9.98 7.52
CA LEU A 62 -2.33 -8.56 7.25
C LEU A 62 -2.47 -7.79 8.57
N GLU A 63 -1.53 -6.90 8.84
CA GLU A 63 -1.59 -5.92 9.92
C GLU A 63 -1.78 -4.53 9.33
N ARG A 64 -2.84 -3.84 9.74
CA ARG A 64 -3.22 -2.51 9.25
C ARG A 64 -2.96 -1.47 10.32
N SER A 65 -2.33 -0.38 9.96
CA SER A 65 -2.12 0.81 10.81
C SER A 65 -2.50 2.06 10.02
N ASP A 66 -2.52 3.21 10.67
CA ASP A 66 -2.77 4.49 9.98
C ASP A 66 -1.63 4.87 9.01
N ARG A 67 -0.49 4.19 9.08
CA ARG A 67 0.69 4.45 8.23
C ARG A 67 0.83 3.51 7.06
N GLY A 68 0.09 2.39 7.04
CA GLY A 68 0.22 1.39 5.99
C GLY A 68 -0.16 -0.01 6.45
N ILE A 69 0.27 -0.98 5.67
CA ILE A 69 0.04 -2.41 5.89
C ILE A 69 1.36 -3.17 6.01
N GLU A 70 1.35 -4.24 6.82
CA GLU A 70 2.39 -5.26 6.86
C GLU A 70 1.76 -6.63 6.60
N THR A 71 2.38 -7.42 5.73
CA THR A 71 1.88 -8.74 5.33
C THR A 71 2.88 -9.83 5.66
N ARG A 72 2.38 -10.96 6.13
CA ARG A 72 3.14 -12.21 6.28
C ARG A 72 2.40 -13.33 5.59
N LEU A 73 2.94 -13.76 4.43
CA LEU A 73 2.45 -14.89 3.68
C LEU A 73 3.26 -16.15 4.00
N ARG A 74 2.59 -17.25 4.30
CA ARG A 74 3.21 -18.59 4.38
C ARG A 74 2.43 -19.55 3.52
N THR A 75 3.13 -20.21 2.58
CA THR A 75 2.50 -21.10 1.64
C THR A 75 3.45 -22.20 1.15
N ARG A 76 2.95 -22.99 0.19
CA ARG A 76 3.72 -23.94 -0.59
C ARG A 76 3.70 -23.51 -2.05
N ALA A 77 4.86 -23.63 -2.69
CA ALA A 77 5.07 -23.31 -4.09
C ALA A 77 6.06 -24.31 -4.69
N ARG A 78 6.35 -24.21 -5.99
CA ARG A 78 7.32 -25.08 -6.65
C ARG A 78 8.72 -24.89 -6.07
N PRO A 79 9.42 -25.96 -5.63
CA PRO A 79 10.77 -25.88 -5.12
C PRO A 79 11.75 -25.24 -6.11
N GLY A 80 12.57 -24.30 -5.63
CA GLY A 80 13.57 -23.62 -6.45
C GLY A 80 13.05 -22.55 -7.40
N HIS A 81 11.73 -22.30 -7.41
CA HIS A 81 11.16 -21.19 -8.17
C HIS A 81 11.26 -19.86 -7.40
N ALA A 82 11.44 -18.80 -8.14
CA ALA A 82 11.42 -17.42 -7.63
C ALA A 82 9.99 -16.88 -7.63
N HIS A 83 9.62 -16.22 -6.53
CA HIS A 83 8.28 -15.67 -6.35
C HIS A 83 8.34 -14.23 -5.86
N SER A 84 7.36 -13.43 -6.27
CA SER A 84 7.13 -12.08 -5.74
C SER A 84 5.70 -11.93 -5.22
N LEU A 85 5.53 -11.09 -4.18
CA LEU A 85 4.24 -10.73 -3.61
C LEU A 85 3.78 -9.40 -4.19
N TRP A 86 2.55 -9.38 -4.68
CA TRP A 86 1.88 -8.21 -5.25
C TRP A 86 0.64 -7.88 -4.44
N TYR A 87 0.29 -6.61 -4.39
CA TYR A 87 -0.99 -6.16 -3.85
C TYR A 87 -1.83 -5.59 -4.97
N VAL A 88 -3.08 -6.10 -5.08
CA VAL A 88 -4.16 -5.39 -5.73
C VAL A 88 -4.98 -4.73 -4.63
N ILE A 89 -5.09 -3.41 -4.70
CA ILE A 89 -5.64 -2.56 -3.64
C ILE A 89 -6.86 -1.86 -4.20
N PHE A 90 -7.99 -1.96 -3.51
CA PHE A 90 -9.19 -1.20 -3.81
C PHE A 90 -9.42 -0.22 -2.66
N ASN A 91 -9.08 1.06 -2.89
CA ASN A 91 -9.18 2.09 -1.86
C ASN A 91 -10.63 2.55 -1.60
N SER A 92 -11.55 2.28 -2.54
CA SER A 92 -12.99 2.55 -2.44
C SER A 92 -13.79 1.27 -2.74
N PRO A 93 -13.74 0.27 -1.84
CA PRO A 93 -14.34 -1.04 -2.08
C PRO A 93 -15.88 -1.02 -2.17
N GLU A 94 -16.52 0.02 -1.66
CA GLU A 94 -17.95 0.27 -1.79
C GLU A 94 -18.41 0.47 -3.24
N ASN A 95 -17.48 0.74 -4.16
CA ASN A 95 -17.73 0.92 -5.58
C ASN A 95 -17.44 -0.34 -6.41
N CYS A 96 -17.10 -1.47 -5.78
CA CYS A 96 -16.90 -2.73 -6.48
C CYS A 96 -18.23 -3.24 -7.06
N SER A 97 -18.17 -3.81 -8.27
CA SER A 97 -19.31 -3.99 -9.18
C SER A 97 -20.40 -4.94 -8.66
N ASP A 98 -20.02 -5.96 -7.89
CA ASP A 98 -20.94 -6.98 -7.36
C ASP A 98 -20.98 -7.02 -5.82
N GLY A 99 -20.41 -6.00 -5.17
CA GLY A 99 -20.27 -5.93 -3.71
C GLY A 99 -19.07 -6.69 -3.16
N ALA A 100 -18.27 -7.29 -4.04
CA ALA A 100 -16.98 -7.88 -3.73
C ALA A 100 -15.94 -7.38 -4.73
N CYS A 101 -14.75 -7.00 -4.28
CA CYS A 101 -13.70 -6.53 -5.18
C CYS A 101 -12.96 -7.70 -5.82
N GLY A 102 -12.80 -7.68 -7.13
CA GLY A 102 -12.25 -8.77 -7.89
C GLY A 102 -11.69 -8.40 -9.27
N ASP A 103 -11.50 -9.42 -10.09
CA ASP A 103 -10.95 -9.29 -11.44
C ASP A 103 -11.87 -8.47 -12.37
N ASP A 104 -13.18 -8.47 -12.16
CA ASP A 104 -14.18 -7.70 -12.88
C ASP A 104 -14.11 -6.19 -12.61
N ASP A 105 -13.51 -5.80 -11.51
CA ASP A 105 -13.20 -4.40 -11.22
C ASP A 105 -11.89 -3.92 -11.85
N ILE A 106 -11.09 -4.85 -12.37
CA ILE A 106 -9.78 -4.57 -12.99
C ILE A 106 -9.83 -4.77 -14.50
N PHE A 107 -10.45 -5.85 -14.98
CA PHE A 107 -10.45 -6.23 -16.38
C PHE A 107 -11.82 -6.04 -17.05
N ILE A 108 -11.81 -5.73 -18.36
CA ILE A 108 -13.02 -5.64 -19.17
C ILE A 108 -13.72 -7.01 -19.24
N ASP A 109 -12.93 -8.08 -19.39
CA ASP A 109 -13.37 -9.46 -19.33
C ASP A 109 -12.49 -10.22 -18.30
N PRO A 110 -13.05 -10.63 -17.15
CA PRO A 110 -12.32 -11.38 -16.15
C PRO A 110 -11.83 -12.76 -16.61
N SER A 111 -12.41 -13.30 -17.67
CA SER A 111 -12.00 -14.58 -18.26
C SER A 111 -10.93 -14.43 -19.36
N ASP A 112 -10.77 -13.22 -19.88
CA ASP A 112 -9.76 -12.87 -20.90
C ASP A 112 -9.10 -11.53 -20.59
N HIS A 113 -8.05 -11.57 -19.81
CA HIS A 113 -7.28 -10.36 -19.43
C HIS A 113 -6.67 -9.64 -20.65
N SER A 114 -6.60 -10.29 -21.83
CA SER A 114 -6.13 -9.66 -23.07
C SER A 114 -7.12 -8.64 -23.64
N ALA A 115 -8.40 -8.69 -23.19
CA ALA A 115 -9.42 -7.68 -23.52
C ALA A 115 -9.08 -6.28 -22.95
N GLY A 116 -8.16 -6.20 -21.99
CA GLY A 116 -7.65 -4.98 -21.42
C GLY A 116 -8.28 -4.60 -20.08
N PHE A 117 -7.87 -3.43 -19.59
CA PHE A 117 -8.28 -2.93 -18.28
C PHE A 117 -9.62 -2.18 -18.34
N ASN A 118 -10.47 -2.40 -17.33
CA ASN A 118 -11.72 -1.67 -17.11
C ASN A 118 -11.44 -0.30 -16.46
N ALA A 119 -10.99 0.65 -17.27
CA ALA A 119 -10.56 1.96 -16.82
C ALA A 119 -11.58 2.72 -15.96
N PRO A 120 -12.89 2.77 -16.33
CA PRO A 120 -13.91 3.40 -15.49
C PRO A 120 -14.05 2.75 -14.12
N GLN A 121 -13.99 1.43 -14.02
CA GLN A 121 -14.17 0.70 -12.78
C GLN A 121 -12.93 0.81 -11.89
N ILE A 122 -11.72 0.74 -12.46
CA ILE A 122 -10.46 1.03 -11.74
C ILE A 122 -10.49 2.44 -11.14
N ALA A 123 -11.00 3.43 -11.87
CA ALA A 123 -11.13 4.79 -11.36
C ALA A 123 -12.17 4.90 -10.23
N ALA A 124 -13.32 4.22 -10.35
CA ALA A 124 -14.38 4.22 -9.34
C ALA A 124 -13.93 3.56 -8.04
N THR A 125 -13.29 2.40 -8.12
CA THR A 125 -12.78 1.63 -6.98
C THR A 125 -11.45 2.18 -6.44
N ARG A 126 -10.83 3.15 -7.15
CA ARG A 126 -9.48 3.67 -6.88
C ARG A 126 -8.47 2.55 -6.75
N ALA A 127 -8.52 1.62 -7.71
CA ALA A 127 -7.68 0.43 -7.69
C ALA A 127 -6.22 0.76 -8.02
N SER A 128 -5.31 0.02 -7.38
CA SER A 128 -3.88 0.07 -7.63
C SER A 128 -3.29 -1.35 -7.56
N SER A 129 -2.29 -1.66 -8.38
CA SER A 129 -1.55 -2.92 -8.27
C SER A 129 -0.07 -2.62 -8.17
N VAL A 130 0.51 -2.92 -7.01
CA VAL A 130 1.89 -2.56 -6.67
C VAL A 130 2.65 -3.76 -6.11
N TRP A 131 3.97 -3.76 -6.27
CA TRP A 131 4.84 -4.72 -5.62
C TRP A 131 4.78 -4.59 -4.10
N GLY A 132 4.57 -5.73 -3.41
CA GLY A 132 4.39 -5.79 -1.97
C GLY A 132 5.68 -5.76 -1.14
N GLY A 133 6.81 -5.37 -1.72
CA GLY A 133 8.08 -5.28 -1.01
C GLY A 133 8.71 -6.64 -0.67
N ALA A 134 8.19 -7.76 -1.21
CA ALA A 134 8.65 -9.08 -0.87
C ALA A 134 8.83 -9.98 -2.10
N GLY A 135 9.97 -10.66 -2.15
CA GLY A 135 10.26 -11.72 -3.09
C GLY A 135 11.16 -12.77 -2.47
N ALA A 136 10.99 -14.03 -2.81
CA ALA A 136 11.83 -15.12 -2.31
C ALA A 136 11.83 -16.33 -3.23
N VAL A 137 12.85 -17.18 -3.09
CA VAL A 137 12.91 -18.50 -3.74
C VAL A 137 12.32 -19.55 -2.79
N ALA A 138 11.39 -20.39 -3.30
CA ALA A 138 10.84 -21.48 -2.53
C ALA A 138 11.94 -22.50 -2.21
N ASN A 139 11.99 -22.95 -0.95
CA ASN A 139 13.02 -23.88 -0.50
C ASN A 139 12.85 -25.29 -1.13
N PRO A 140 13.83 -26.20 -1.00
CA PRO A 140 13.74 -27.56 -1.59
C PRO A 140 12.50 -28.38 -1.14
N ALA A 141 11.90 -28.06 0.01
CA ALA A 141 10.65 -28.67 0.48
C ALA A 141 9.39 -27.95 -0.03
N GLY A 142 9.54 -26.98 -0.96
CA GLY A 142 8.45 -26.18 -1.50
C GLY A 142 7.84 -25.20 -0.50
N ARG A 143 8.50 -24.89 0.61
CA ARG A 143 8.01 -23.90 1.58
C ARG A 143 8.43 -22.51 1.18
N LEU A 144 7.48 -21.59 1.18
CA LEU A 144 7.69 -20.18 0.88
C LEU A 144 7.18 -19.34 2.05
N LYS A 145 7.96 -18.32 2.44
CA LYS A 145 7.62 -17.30 3.40
C LYS A 145 7.98 -15.95 2.80
N LEU A 146 7.01 -15.06 2.75
CA LEU A 146 7.17 -13.67 2.31
C LEU A 146 6.71 -12.73 3.42
N GLU A 147 7.45 -11.65 3.60
CA GLU A 147 7.09 -10.55 4.51
C GLU A 147 7.23 -9.26 3.73
N GLY A 148 6.11 -8.56 3.55
CA GLY A 148 6.04 -7.32 2.78
C GLY A 148 5.41 -6.20 3.59
N ALA A 149 5.65 -4.97 3.17
CA ALA A 149 5.04 -3.78 3.74
C ALA A 149 4.76 -2.77 2.64
N LEU A 150 3.74 -1.94 2.85
CA LEU A 150 3.41 -0.82 1.97
C LEU A 150 2.89 0.35 2.80
N GLY A 151 3.54 1.51 2.69
CA GLY A 151 3.11 2.76 3.32
C GLY A 151 1.99 3.45 2.56
N VAL A 152 1.24 4.32 3.25
CA VAL A 152 0.24 5.19 2.61
C VAL A 152 0.91 6.11 1.60
N GLY A 153 0.38 6.15 0.37
CA GLY A 153 0.90 6.95 -0.74
C GLY A 153 2.23 6.44 -1.30
N GLU A 154 2.74 5.32 -0.79
CA GLU A 154 3.96 4.72 -1.29
C GLU A 154 3.72 4.05 -2.64
N VAL A 155 4.55 4.40 -3.61
CA VAL A 155 4.65 3.73 -4.90
C VAL A 155 6.09 3.25 -5.03
N PRO A 156 6.34 1.94 -5.01
CA PRO A 156 7.69 1.42 -5.06
C PRO A 156 8.43 1.87 -6.32
N ASP A 157 9.64 2.41 -6.16
CA ASP A 157 10.50 2.81 -7.26
C ASP A 157 11.03 1.59 -8.03
N GLY A 158 11.16 1.76 -9.35
CA GLY A 158 11.79 0.78 -10.21
C GLY A 158 10.86 0.20 -11.29
N PRO A 159 11.46 -0.33 -12.36
CA PRO A 159 10.74 -0.85 -13.51
C PRO A 159 9.90 -2.08 -13.14
N GLY A 160 8.60 -2.05 -13.50
CA GLY A 160 7.69 -3.18 -13.28
C GLY A 160 7.21 -3.36 -11.86
N ARG A 161 7.39 -2.39 -10.96
CA ARG A 161 6.91 -2.41 -9.57
C ARG A 161 5.52 -1.81 -9.37
N LEU A 162 4.97 -1.20 -10.39
CA LEU A 162 3.61 -0.70 -10.46
C LEU A 162 2.98 -1.22 -11.77
N VAL A 163 1.83 -1.87 -11.68
CA VAL A 163 1.09 -2.39 -12.85
C VAL A 163 -0.16 -1.55 -13.11
N ILE A 164 -0.92 -1.24 -12.07
CA ILE A 164 -2.11 -0.39 -12.13
C ILE A 164 -1.91 0.77 -11.17
N GLY A 165 -2.20 1.98 -11.61
CA GLY A 165 -2.06 3.19 -10.81
C GLY A 165 -1.26 4.28 -11.53
N ARG A 166 -0.89 5.33 -10.80
CA ARG A 166 -0.16 6.47 -11.36
C ARG A 166 1.33 6.16 -11.48
N ALA A 167 1.80 5.89 -12.69
CA ALA A 167 3.21 6.06 -13.03
C ALA A 167 3.33 7.26 -13.96
N ALA A 168 4.21 8.21 -13.66
CA ALA A 168 4.37 9.44 -14.43
C ALA A 168 4.86 9.18 -15.87
N ASP A 169 5.34 7.99 -16.16
CA ASP A 169 6.07 7.65 -17.39
C ASP A 169 5.66 6.30 -18.02
N ARG A 170 4.62 5.62 -17.52
CA ARG A 170 4.20 4.34 -18.06
C ARG A 170 2.73 4.31 -18.44
N ALA A 171 2.53 4.19 -19.74
CA ALA A 171 1.25 4.09 -20.44
C ALA A 171 0.52 2.74 -20.25
N LEU A 172 0.69 2.02 -19.14
CA LEU A 172 -0.04 0.77 -18.94
C LEU A 172 -1.48 1.03 -18.52
N VAL A 173 -1.77 2.10 -17.81
CA VAL A 173 -3.14 2.62 -17.66
C VAL A 173 -3.06 4.14 -17.50
N PRO A 174 -3.60 4.95 -18.42
CA PRO A 174 -3.65 6.40 -18.31
C PRO A 174 -4.71 6.86 -17.30
N LEU A 175 -4.82 6.18 -16.17
CA LEU A 175 -5.80 6.47 -15.14
C LEU A 175 -5.12 7.27 -14.03
N GLY A 176 -4.84 8.50 -14.38
CA GLY A 176 -4.18 9.44 -13.53
C GLY A 176 -4.92 9.73 -12.25
N VAL A 177 -4.84 8.92 -11.20
CA VAL A 177 -5.16 9.44 -9.85
C VAL A 177 -4.73 8.50 -8.71
N VAL A 178 -4.50 7.19 -8.89
CA VAL A 178 -4.32 6.31 -7.74
C VAL A 178 -2.85 6.14 -7.40
N THR A 179 -2.49 6.44 -6.17
CA THR A 179 -1.13 6.45 -5.65
C THR A 179 -0.92 5.32 -4.62
N GLY A 180 -1.10 4.06 -5.04
CA GLY A 180 -0.92 2.94 -4.13
C GLY A 180 -2.01 2.85 -3.06
N LEU A 181 -1.60 2.61 -1.82
CA LEU A 181 -2.49 2.51 -0.65
C LEU A 181 -2.83 3.91 -0.12
N GLU A 182 -4.13 4.21 0.05
CA GLU A 182 -4.61 5.49 0.57
C GLU A 182 -5.29 5.34 1.93
N ASP A 183 -6.15 4.34 2.07
CA ASP A 183 -6.81 4.01 3.33
C ASP A 183 -6.48 2.57 3.77
N PRO A 184 -5.46 2.38 4.61
CA PRO A 184 -5.06 1.05 5.05
C PRO A 184 -6.17 0.29 5.79
N ARG A 185 -7.11 1.00 6.43
CA ARG A 185 -8.16 0.39 7.25
C ARG A 185 -9.41 0.07 6.46
N GLY A 186 -9.74 0.88 5.46
CA GLY A 186 -10.95 0.73 4.64
C GLY A 186 -10.73 0.01 3.33
N ALA A 187 -9.48 -0.09 2.84
CA ALA A 187 -9.19 -0.75 1.57
C ALA A 187 -9.35 -2.27 1.62
N VAL A 188 -9.85 -2.87 0.54
CA VAL A 188 -9.67 -4.29 0.26
C VAL A 188 -8.28 -4.50 -0.32
N ILE A 189 -7.54 -5.46 0.25
CA ILE A 189 -6.18 -5.82 -0.18
C ILE A 189 -6.16 -7.26 -0.65
N ILE A 190 -5.86 -7.49 -1.91
CA ILE A 190 -5.62 -8.83 -2.44
C ILE A 190 -4.12 -9.03 -2.58
N GLY A 191 -3.57 -9.94 -1.78
CA GLY A 191 -2.18 -10.39 -1.92
C GLY A 191 -2.09 -11.44 -3.01
N VAL A 192 -1.40 -11.15 -4.11
CA VAL A 192 -1.19 -12.06 -5.25
C VAL A 192 0.23 -12.58 -5.23
N LEU A 193 0.39 -13.90 -5.34
CA LEU A 193 1.69 -14.56 -5.45
C LEU A 193 1.99 -14.87 -6.92
N GLN A 194 3.03 -14.21 -7.44
CA GLN A 194 3.56 -14.41 -8.78
C GLN A 194 4.68 -15.44 -8.76
N ASP A 195 4.60 -16.48 -9.57
CA ASP A 195 5.69 -17.43 -9.86
C ASP A 195 6.44 -16.96 -11.12
N HIS A 196 7.73 -16.75 -11.01
CA HIS A 196 8.61 -16.34 -12.12
C HIS A 196 9.35 -17.52 -12.77
N GLY A 197 9.02 -18.76 -12.39
CA GLY A 197 9.71 -19.96 -12.82
C GLY A 197 10.99 -20.22 -12.02
N ALA A 198 11.85 -21.07 -12.56
CA ALA A 198 13.09 -21.45 -11.90
C ALA A 198 13.96 -20.21 -11.61
N ALA A 199 14.48 -20.12 -10.40
CA ALA A 199 15.34 -19.02 -9.98
C ALA A 199 16.58 -18.93 -10.87
N HIS A 200 16.87 -17.75 -11.41
CA HIS A 200 18.08 -17.52 -12.19
C HIS A 200 19.33 -17.62 -11.32
N ALA A 201 20.40 -18.21 -11.89
CA ALA A 201 21.71 -18.19 -11.26
C ALA A 201 22.40 -16.81 -11.34
N ASP A 202 22.02 -15.99 -12.32
CA ASP A 202 22.45 -14.61 -12.46
C ASP A 202 21.76 -13.72 -11.40
N PRO A 203 22.51 -13.00 -10.55
CA PRO A 203 21.95 -12.21 -9.47
C PRO A 203 21.02 -11.06 -9.95
N GLU A 204 21.34 -10.42 -11.08
CA GLU A 204 20.53 -9.31 -11.61
C GLU A 204 19.18 -9.82 -12.15
N LEU A 205 19.21 -10.98 -12.85
CA LEU A 205 17.98 -11.62 -13.32
C LEU A 205 17.15 -12.14 -12.15
N LEU A 206 17.79 -12.70 -11.11
CA LEU A 206 17.09 -13.14 -9.91
C LEU A 206 16.46 -11.95 -9.18
N GLU A 207 17.16 -10.84 -9.00
CA GLU A 207 16.57 -9.63 -8.41
C GLU A 207 15.35 -9.18 -9.20
N ARG A 208 15.41 -9.17 -10.53
CA ARG A 208 14.27 -8.83 -11.38
C ARG A 208 13.10 -9.80 -11.22
N GLN A 209 13.35 -11.11 -11.06
CA GLN A 209 12.29 -12.07 -10.72
C GLN A 209 11.61 -11.74 -9.39
N LEU A 210 12.37 -11.30 -8.40
CA LEU A 210 11.87 -11.07 -7.04
C LEU A 210 11.19 -9.69 -6.86
N THR A 211 11.40 -8.76 -7.80
CA THR A 211 10.99 -7.36 -7.61
C THR A 211 10.15 -6.77 -8.74
N SER A 212 9.80 -7.55 -9.77
CA SER A 212 8.98 -7.07 -10.88
C SER A 212 7.85 -8.02 -11.23
N PHE A 213 6.76 -7.51 -11.83
CA PHE A 213 5.57 -8.32 -12.15
C PHE A 213 5.84 -9.37 -13.23
N GLN A 214 6.52 -9.00 -14.31
CA GLN A 214 6.83 -9.88 -15.42
C GLN A 214 8.33 -9.83 -15.80
N GLY A 215 9.18 -9.51 -14.84
CA GLY A 215 10.61 -9.44 -15.06
C GLY A 215 11.29 -10.79 -14.93
N ALA A 216 12.14 -11.11 -15.93
CA ALA A 216 13.00 -12.29 -15.90
C ALA A 216 12.27 -13.62 -15.69
N CYS A 217 11.09 -13.81 -16.32
CA CYS A 217 10.35 -15.06 -16.29
C CYS A 217 11.22 -16.22 -16.84
N ASN A 218 11.14 -17.41 -16.20
CA ASN A 218 11.95 -18.57 -16.60
C ASN A 218 11.14 -19.89 -16.50
N PRO A 219 10.42 -20.32 -17.52
CA PRO A 219 10.24 -19.63 -18.82
C PRO A 219 9.04 -18.64 -18.80
N VAL A 220 8.10 -18.76 -17.87
CA VAL A 220 6.83 -18.03 -17.83
C VAL A 220 6.65 -17.43 -16.45
N CYS A 221 5.97 -16.28 -16.36
CA CYS A 221 5.45 -15.74 -15.11
C CYS A 221 3.96 -16.08 -15.02
N GLU A 222 3.53 -16.57 -13.85
CA GLU A 222 2.14 -16.98 -13.60
C GLU A 222 1.69 -16.51 -12.22
N GLU A 223 0.47 -16.01 -12.13
CA GLU A 223 -0.21 -15.82 -10.85
C GLU A 223 -0.70 -17.17 -10.36
N ILE A 224 -0.19 -17.64 -9.22
CA ILE A 224 -0.45 -18.99 -8.76
C ILE A 224 -1.36 -19.08 -7.54
N GLN A 225 -1.37 -18.05 -6.71
CA GLN A 225 -2.12 -18.02 -5.45
C GLN A 225 -2.51 -16.59 -5.10
N PHE A 226 -3.56 -16.45 -4.30
CA PHE A 226 -3.98 -15.16 -3.78
C PHE A 226 -4.59 -15.26 -2.38
N ALA A 227 -4.71 -14.11 -1.70
CA ALA A 227 -5.34 -13.99 -0.39
C ALA A 227 -6.11 -12.68 -0.33
N VAL A 228 -7.39 -12.70 0.02
CA VAL A 228 -8.27 -11.52 0.07
C VAL A 228 -8.44 -11.07 1.52
N HIS A 229 -8.03 -9.85 1.80
CA HIS A 229 -8.16 -9.17 3.09
C HIS A 229 -9.20 -8.05 2.97
N VAL A 230 -10.33 -8.23 3.60
CA VAL A 230 -11.39 -7.19 3.69
C VAL A 230 -11.19 -6.31 4.92
N PRO A 231 -11.74 -5.08 4.96
CA PRO A 231 -11.68 -4.18 6.11
C PRO A 231 -12.26 -4.74 7.40
#